data_ee7f8d976c1dcc221345b5b7be3ea5d2
#
_entry.id   ee7f8d976c1dcc221345b5b7be3ea5d2
#
_cell.length_a   1.000
_cell.length_b   1.000
_cell.length_c   1.000
_cell.angle_alpha   90.00
_cell.angle_beta   90.00
_cell.angle_gamma   90.00
#
_symmetry.space_group_name_H-M   'P 1'
#
loop_
_entity.id
_entity.type
_entity.pdbx_description
1 polymer ?
#
loop_
_entity_poly.entity_id
_entity_poly.type
_entity_poly.pdbx_seq_one_letter_code
_entity_poly.pdbx_strand_id
1 'polypeptide(L)'
;MANKLATTVHMYNWFLKLIGAALLIGLGIILLVSDVEHVLEALIGIMIAVYAIIRLVPFVKSQRNDLIKTINIIEITLNVLIAAIFIIVPLVQGESLGTLFGYMFAGVLVARGMVHFYGLSDGAEKGDHLTYFFHIATLVVGTFIIARGFQTSDLLIFLAIIAFLASGYLGFESYNGYNRYRKYKQLEEGTQDKAEDEVPKGIDAPSKKDEERPQKEIVS
;
A
#
# COMPACT_ATOMS: atom_id res chain seq x y z
N MET A 1 -7.39 -24.20 11.13
CA MET A 1 -7.47 -22.80 11.64
C MET A 1 -6.90 -21.76 10.68
N ALA A 2 -5.80 -21.99 9.99
CA ALA A 2 -5.20 -21.01 9.04
C ALA A 2 -6.13 -20.59 7.89
N ASN A 3 -6.93 -21.48 7.32
CA ASN A 3 -7.84 -21.16 6.22
C ASN A 3 -9.01 -20.22 6.63
N LYS A 4 -9.50 -20.29 7.88
CA LYS A 4 -10.55 -19.36 8.35
C LYS A 4 -10.04 -17.94 8.55
N LEU A 5 -8.81 -17.77 9.02
CA LEU A 5 -8.18 -16.46 9.18
C LEU A 5 -7.92 -15.77 7.83
N ALA A 6 -7.45 -16.51 6.84
CA ALA A 6 -7.22 -15.98 5.49
C ALA A 6 -8.52 -15.53 4.81
N THR A 7 -9.61 -16.28 4.97
CA THR A 7 -10.94 -15.90 4.43
C THR A 7 -11.51 -14.67 5.13
N THR A 8 -11.34 -14.56 6.44
CA THR A 8 -11.83 -13.40 7.22
C THR A 8 -11.09 -12.12 6.83
N VAL A 9 -9.77 -12.18 6.68
CA VAL A 9 -8.96 -11.02 6.25
C VAL A 9 -9.36 -10.56 4.83
N HIS A 10 -9.66 -11.50 3.94
CA HIS A 10 -10.08 -11.15 2.57
C HIS A 10 -11.47 -10.52 2.52
N MET A 11 -12.38 -10.90 3.42
CA MET A 11 -13.72 -10.33 3.51
C MET A 11 -13.75 -8.87 4.00
N TYR A 12 -12.78 -8.48 4.85
CA TYR A 12 -12.72 -7.10 5.40
C TYR A 12 -11.79 -6.17 4.63
N ASN A 13 -11.14 -6.63 3.56
CA ASN A 13 -10.21 -5.81 2.76
C ASN A 13 -10.88 -4.55 2.16
N TRP A 14 -12.20 -4.60 1.86
CA TRP A 14 -12.93 -3.43 1.41
C TRP A 14 -12.99 -2.32 2.47
N PHE A 15 -13.10 -2.68 3.74
CA PHE A 15 -13.16 -1.72 4.85
C PHE A 15 -11.82 -1.01 5.05
N LEU A 16 -10.69 -1.74 4.95
CA LEU A 16 -9.36 -1.14 4.97
C LEU A 16 -9.14 -0.16 3.80
N LYS A 17 -9.65 -0.48 2.61
CA LYS A 17 -9.62 0.42 1.46
C LYS A 17 -10.47 1.66 1.67
N LEU A 18 -11.63 1.54 2.34
CA LEU A 18 -12.47 2.67 2.70
C LEU A 18 -11.77 3.62 3.67
N ILE A 19 -11.14 3.07 4.72
CA ILE A 19 -10.34 3.86 5.66
C ILE A 19 -9.18 4.56 4.92
N GLY A 20 -8.47 3.84 4.05
CA GLY A 20 -7.40 4.41 3.23
C GLY A 20 -7.89 5.55 2.34
N ALA A 21 -9.06 5.40 1.71
CA ALA A 21 -9.67 6.46 0.91
C ALA A 21 -10.01 7.70 1.77
N ALA A 22 -10.61 7.50 2.94
CA ALA A 22 -10.95 8.59 3.85
C ALA A 22 -9.69 9.34 4.35
N LEU A 23 -8.63 8.61 4.69
CA LEU A 23 -7.35 9.20 5.09
C LEU A 23 -6.71 10.01 3.95
N LEU A 24 -6.77 9.53 2.70
CA LEU A 24 -6.25 10.25 1.54
C LEU A 24 -7.07 11.53 1.23
N ILE A 25 -8.40 11.50 1.42
CA ILE A 25 -9.22 12.72 1.32
C ILE A 25 -8.80 13.73 2.38
N GLY A 26 -8.70 13.30 3.64
CA GLY A 26 -8.26 14.13 4.75
C GLY A 26 -6.89 14.75 4.49
N LEU A 27 -5.94 13.94 4.02
CA LEU A 27 -4.61 14.40 3.64
C LEU A 27 -4.68 15.43 2.51
N GLY A 28 -5.44 15.17 1.43
CA GLY A 28 -5.62 16.10 0.32
C GLY A 28 -6.19 17.45 0.76
N ILE A 29 -7.16 17.46 1.69
CA ILE A 29 -7.73 18.69 2.24
C ILE A 29 -6.69 19.43 3.09
N ILE A 30 -5.96 18.74 3.96
CA ILE A 30 -4.90 19.33 4.79
C ILE A 30 -3.84 19.99 3.89
N LEU A 31 -3.43 19.34 2.82
CA LEU A 31 -2.44 19.87 1.87
C LEU A 31 -2.90 21.16 1.17
N LEU A 32 -4.22 21.34 0.97
CA LEU A 32 -4.77 22.52 0.29
C LEU A 32 -5.07 23.70 1.23
N VAL A 33 -5.41 23.42 2.49
CA VAL A 33 -5.96 24.44 3.41
C VAL A 33 -4.92 24.93 4.41
N SER A 34 -3.95 24.12 4.75
CA SER A 34 -3.00 24.43 5.81
C SER A 34 -1.68 24.94 5.25
N ASP A 35 -1.08 25.92 5.94
CA ASP A 35 0.29 26.40 5.69
C ASP A 35 1.30 25.40 6.28
N VAL A 36 1.30 24.20 5.72
CA VAL A 36 2.05 23.03 6.22
C VAL A 36 3.23 22.66 5.32
N GLU A 37 3.72 23.61 4.52
CA GLU A 37 4.81 23.35 3.56
C GLU A 37 6.00 22.66 4.25
N HIS A 38 6.48 23.22 5.35
CA HIS A 38 7.61 22.67 6.13
C HIS A 38 7.34 21.28 6.72
N VAL A 39 6.09 21.01 7.15
CA VAL A 39 5.70 19.68 7.68
C VAL A 39 5.66 18.65 6.55
N LEU A 40 5.14 19.03 5.39
CA LEU A 40 5.11 18.17 4.23
C LEU A 40 6.51 17.81 3.73
N GLU A 41 7.40 18.80 3.64
CA GLU A 41 8.80 18.58 3.25
C GLU A 41 9.47 17.56 4.17
N ALA A 42 9.31 17.72 5.50
CA ALA A 42 9.83 16.79 6.48
C ALA A 42 9.22 15.37 6.32
N LEU A 43 7.92 15.29 6.08
CA LEU A 43 7.22 14.01 5.88
C LEU A 43 7.70 13.29 4.60
N ILE A 44 7.88 14.03 3.50
CA ILE A 44 8.45 13.49 2.27
C ILE A 44 9.89 13.03 2.50
N GLY A 45 10.69 13.79 3.26
CA GLY A 45 12.03 13.39 3.67
C GLY A 45 12.03 12.06 4.42
N ILE A 46 11.12 11.90 5.39
CA ILE A 46 10.96 10.63 6.12
C ILE A 46 10.59 9.49 5.16
N MET A 47 9.65 9.72 4.24
CA MET A 47 9.26 8.69 3.27
C MET A 47 10.42 8.25 2.37
N ILE A 48 11.23 9.20 1.89
CA ILE A 48 12.42 8.92 1.07
C ILE A 48 13.43 8.11 1.89
N ALA A 49 13.71 8.50 3.16
CA ALA A 49 14.63 7.78 4.04
C ALA A 49 14.16 6.34 4.31
N VAL A 50 12.90 6.16 4.67
CA VAL A 50 12.29 4.85 4.92
C VAL A 50 12.36 3.99 3.66
N TYR A 51 12.03 4.55 2.49
CA TYR A 51 12.15 3.85 1.22
C TYR A 51 13.61 3.42 0.94
N ALA A 52 14.56 4.31 1.12
CA ALA A 52 15.97 4.02 0.91
C ALA A 52 16.46 2.87 1.79
N ILE A 53 16.08 2.86 3.07
CA ILE A 53 16.51 1.84 4.03
C ILE A 53 15.81 0.49 3.77
N ILE A 54 14.49 0.48 3.64
CA ILE A 54 13.70 -0.77 3.59
C ILE A 54 13.83 -1.45 2.23
N ARG A 55 13.87 -0.69 1.14
CA ARG A 55 13.81 -1.26 -0.20
C ARG A 55 15.17 -1.31 -0.88
N LEU A 56 15.92 -0.22 -0.88
CA LEU A 56 17.15 -0.14 -1.65
C LEU A 56 18.29 -0.92 -1.01
N VAL A 57 18.43 -0.91 0.33
CA VAL A 57 19.52 -1.64 1.00
C VAL A 57 19.47 -3.15 0.77
N PRO A 58 18.33 -3.85 0.93
CA PRO A 58 18.23 -5.27 0.58
C PRO A 58 18.43 -5.52 -0.91
N PHE A 59 17.94 -4.63 -1.77
CA PHE A 59 18.08 -4.76 -3.22
C PHE A 59 19.55 -4.73 -3.65
N VAL A 60 20.34 -3.78 -3.14
CA VAL A 60 21.80 -3.71 -3.39
C VAL A 60 22.53 -4.99 -2.97
N LYS A 61 22.13 -5.57 -1.82
CA LYS A 61 22.73 -6.83 -1.33
C LYS A 61 22.45 -8.02 -2.23
N SER A 62 21.34 -8.00 -2.97
CA SER A 62 20.93 -9.09 -3.86
C SER A 62 21.52 -8.99 -5.27
N GLN A 63 22.07 -7.83 -5.65
CA GLN A 63 22.63 -7.61 -6.99
C GLN A 63 23.95 -8.31 -7.20
N ARG A 64 24.06 -9.02 -8.33
CA ARG A 64 25.30 -9.71 -8.76
C ARG A 64 26.19 -8.85 -9.66
N ASN A 65 25.59 -7.87 -10.36
CA ASN A 65 26.32 -6.97 -11.25
C ASN A 65 26.89 -5.80 -10.45
N ASP A 66 28.22 -5.65 -10.42
CA ASP A 66 28.91 -4.64 -9.64
C ASP A 66 28.58 -3.20 -10.11
N LEU A 67 28.34 -3.00 -11.42
CA LEU A 67 27.99 -1.70 -11.95
C LEU A 67 26.60 -1.26 -11.45
N ILE A 68 25.61 -2.14 -11.53
CA ILE A 68 24.25 -1.86 -11.03
C ILE A 68 24.29 -1.66 -9.51
N LYS A 69 25.07 -2.47 -8.80
CA LYS A 69 25.27 -2.31 -7.36
C LYS A 69 25.82 -0.91 -7.02
N THR A 70 26.83 -0.46 -7.75
CA THR A 70 27.44 0.87 -7.56
C THR A 70 26.44 1.99 -7.82
N ILE A 71 25.68 1.92 -8.92
CA ILE A 71 24.64 2.89 -9.26
C ILE A 71 23.58 2.97 -8.15
N ASN A 72 23.10 1.83 -7.65
CA ASN A 72 22.12 1.79 -6.56
C ASN A 72 22.69 2.33 -5.23
N ILE A 73 23.98 2.12 -4.94
CA ILE A 73 24.63 2.72 -3.76
C ILE A 73 24.66 4.26 -3.88
N ILE A 74 24.96 4.78 -5.06
CA ILE A 74 24.92 6.23 -5.32
C ILE A 74 23.50 6.76 -5.13
N GLU A 75 22.47 6.06 -5.66
CA GLU A 75 21.07 6.43 -5.46
C GLU A 75 20.67 6.46 -3.98
N ILE A 76 21.04 5.43 -3.20
CA ILE A 76 20.77 5.38 -1.76
C ILE A 76 21.43 6.57 -1.05
N THR A 77 22.69 6.82 -1.34
CA THR A 77 23.44 7.91 -0.71
C THR A 77 22.80 9.26 -1.02
N LEU A 78 22.42 9.50 -2.28
CA LEU A 78 21.72 10.71 -2.71
C LEU A 78 20.37 10.85 -1.98
N ASN A 79 19.58 9.78 -1.94
CA ASN A 79 18.28 9.78 -1.27
C ASN A 79 18.39 10.06 0.23
N VAL A 80 19.38 9.48 0.91
CA VAL A 80 19.62 9.72 2.34
C VAL A 80 20.05 11.17 2.60
N LEU A 81 20.94 11.73 1.76
CA LEU A 81 21.36 13.12 1.88
C LEU A 81 20.19 14.09 1.68
N ILE A 82 19.40 13.88 0.63
CA ILE A 82 18.22 14.73 0.34
C ILE A 82 17.17 14.58 1.44
N ALA A 83 16.91 13.35 1.90
CA ALA A 83 16.00 13.10 3.01
C ALA A 83 16.43 13.81 4.30
N ALA A 84 17.75 13.80 4.60
CA ALA A 84 18.28 14.53 5.75
C ALA A 84 18.06 16.03 5.64
N ILE A 85 18.25 16.64 4.47
CA ILE A 85 17.98 18.06 4.23
C ILE A 85 16.48 18.37 4.41
N PHE A 86 15.60 17.54 3.83
CA PHE A 86 14.14 17.70 3.93
C PHE A 86 13.60 17.53 5.35
N ILE A 87 14.31 16.82 6.22
CA ILE A 87 13.91 16.64 7.61
C ILE A 87 14.52 17.75 8.47
N ILE A 88 15.83 17.97 8.34
CA ILE A 88 16.57 18.83 9.29
C ILE A 88 16.22 20.31 9.05
N VAL A 89 16.24 20.78 7.81
CA VAL A 89 16.05 22.19 7.52
C VAL A 89 14.66 22.70 7.97
N PRO A 90 13.55 22.07 7.57
CA PRO A 90 12.23 22.50 8.01
C PRO A 90 12.02 22.39 9.52
N LEU A 91 12.55 21.33 10.17
CA LEU A 91 12.37 21.13 11.61
C LEU A 91 13.22 22.07 12.46
N VAL A 92 14.43 22.44 11.99
CA VAL A 92 15.35 23.29 12.76
C VAL A 92 15.10 24.76 12.49
N GLN A 93 14.85 25.14 11.24
CA GLN A 93 14.64 26.54 10.83
C GLN A 93 13.17 26.96 10.90
N GLY A 94 12.22 26.00 10.85
CA GLY A 94 10.79 26.28 10.81
C GLY A 94 10.31 26.94 9.52
N GLU A 95 11.18 26.97 8.50
CA GLU A 95 10.91 27.58 7.20
C GLU A 95 10.85 26.52 6.11
N SER A 96 10.04 26.78 5.08
CA SER A 96 9.97 25.93 3.89
C SER A 96 11.21 26.11 3.01
N LEU A 97 11.68 25.01 2.41
CA LEU A 97 12.74 25.03 1.40
C LEU A 97 12.29 25.68 0.08
N GLY A 98 10.98 25.84 -0.12
CA GLY A 98 10.39 26.49 -1.28
C GLY A 98 10.83 25.87 -2.60
N THR A 99 11.42 26.67 -3.48
CA THR A 99 11.88 26.22 -4.81
C THR A 99 13.00 25.17 -4.73
N LEU A 100 13.85 25.23 -3.70
CA LEU A 100 14.93 24.25 -3.51
C LEU A 100 14.38 22.85 -3.27
N PHE A 101 13.29 22.74 -2.49
CA PHE A 101 12.59 21.46 -2.31
C PHE A 101 12.16 20.85 -3.64
N GLY A 102 11.52 21.66 -4.50
CA GLY A 102 11.08 21.23 -5.83
C GLY A 102 12.23 20.65 -6.67
N TYR A 103 13.35 21.36 -6.77
CA TYR A 103 14.50 20.90 -7.54
C TYR A 103 15.13 19.63 -6.97
N MET A 104 15.30 19.55 -5.65
CA MET A 104 15.87 18.36 -5.01
C MET A 104 14.94 17.14 -5.14
N PHE A 105 13.64 17.34 -4.94
CA PHE A 105 12.64 16.29 -5.13
C PHE A 105 12.59 15.78 -6.58
N ALA A 106 12.60 16.70 -7.54
CA ALA A 106 12.70 16.36 -8.96
C ALA A 106 13.98 15.61 -9.29
N GLY A 107 15.11 16.01 -8.70
CA GLY A 107 16.38 15.30 -8.82
C GLY A 107 16.30 13.84 -8.35
N VAL A 108 15.61 13.58 -7.22
CA VAL A 108 15.32 12.21 -6.74
C VAL A 108 14.50 11.43 -7.76
N LEU A 109 13.45 12.03 -8.32
CA LEU A 109 12.58 11.38 -9.31
C LEU A 109 13.34 11.04 -10.59
N VAL A 110 14.16 11.97 -11.11
CA VAL A 110 14.96 11.76 -12.32
C VAL A 110 16.02 10.69 -12.08
N ALA A 111 16.78 10.80 -10.99
CA ALA A 111 17.79 9.79 -10.64
C ALA A 111 17.20 8.41 -10.52
N ARG A 112 16.08 8.28 -9.81
CA ARG A 112 15.34 7.02 -9.66
C ARG A 112 14.83 6.49 -10.99
N GLY A 113 14.20 7.34 -11.79
CA GLY A 113 13.70 6.95 -13.12
C GLY A 113 14.84 6.43 -14.01
N MET A 114 16.00 7.09 -14.01
CA MET A 114 17.18 6.67 -14.77
C MET A 114 17.73 5.32 -14.29
N VAL A 115 17.89 5.16 -12.96
CA VAL A 115 18.46 3.93 -12.38
C VAL A 115 17.58 2.72 -12.70
N HIS A 116 16.28 2.84 -12.50
CA HIS A 116 15.35 1.75 -12.79
C HIS A 116 15.18 1.48 -14.28
N PHE A 117 15.20 2.53 -15.11
CA PHE A 117 15.19 2.36 -16.56
C PHE A 117 16.43 1.59 -17.05
N TYR A 118 17.61 1.93 -16.50
CA TYR A 118 18.83 1.20 -16.78
C TYR A 118 18.79 -0.24 -16.27
N GLY A 119 18.29 -0.45 -15.05
CA GLY A 119 18.11 -1.79 -14.47
C GLY A 119 17.21 -2.70 -15.29
N LEU A 120 16.15 -2.15 -15.87
CA LEU A 120 15.25 -2.86 -16.81
C LEU A 120 15.96 -3.18 -18.13
N SER A 121 16.71 -2.22 -18.69
CA SER A 121 17.45 -2.40 -19.96
C SER A 121 18.53 -3.48 -19.85
N ASP A 122 19.18 -3.59 -18.71
CA ASP A 122 20.23 -4.60 -18.43
C ASP A 122 19.66 -5.95 -17.98
N GLY A 123 18.34 -6.06 -17.85
CA GLY A 123 17.66 -7.29 -17.40
C GLY A 123 17.85 -7.62 -15.91
N ALA A 124 18.38 -6.69 -15.12
CA ALA A 124 18.56 -6.83 -13.68
C ALA A 124 17.22 -6.73 -12.93
N GLU A 125 16.25 -6.02 -13.49
CA GLU A 125 14.89 -5.93 -12.99
C GLU A 125 13.92 -6.62 -13.95
N LYS A 126 12.96 -7.37 -13.39
CA LYS A 126 11.85 -7.93 -14.18
C LYS A 126 10.84 -6.81 -14.41
N GLY A 127 10.80 -6.28 -15.62
CA GLY A 127 9.85 -5.23 -16.03
C GLY A 127 8.62 -5.81 -16.71
N ASP A 128 7.45 -5.47 -16.17
CA ASP A 128 6.20 -5.51 -16.89
C ASP A 128 6.01 -4.18 -17.65
N HIS A 129 5.19 -4.16 -18.70
CA HIS A 129 4.89 -2.93 -19.45
C HIS A 129 4.40 -1.77 -18.57
N LEU A 130 3.66 -2.09 -17.52
CA LEU A 130 3.18 -1.11 -16.55
C LEU A 130 4.34 -0.49 -15.75
N THR A 131 5.29 -1.30 -15.30
CA THR A 131 6.49 -0.86 -14.57
C THR A 131 7.34 0.07 -15.43
N TYR A 132 7.54 -0.30 -16.70
CA TYR A 132 8.25 0.53 -17.67
C TYR A 132 7.59 1.89 -17.87
N PHE A 133 6.25 1.90 -18.02
CA PHE A 133 5.47 3.13 -18.13
C PHE A 133 5.65 4.03 -16.90
N PHE A 134 5.62 3.47 -15.69
CA PHE A 134 5.81 4.24 -14.46
C PHE A 134 7.20 4.87 -14.37
N HIS A 135 8.26 4.21 -14.83
CA HIS A 135 9.61 4.79 -14.82
C HIS A 135 9.74 5.93 -15.82
N ILE A 136 9.16 5.80 -17.01
CA ILE A 136 9.08 6.90 -17.98
C ILE A 136 8.28 8.06 -17.38
N ALA A 137 7.12 7.81 -16.80
CA ALA A 137 6.29 8.84 -16.18
C ALA A 137 7.05 9.57 -15.06
N THR A 138 7.82 8.84 -14.24
CA THR A 138 8.65 9.43 -13.18
C THR A 138 9.74 10.34 -13.75
N LEU A 139 10.41 9.92 -14.84
CA LEU A 139 11.39 10.76 -15.55
C LEU A 139 10.77 12.02 -16.13
N VAL A 140 9.62 11.89 -16.81
CA VAL A 140 8.90 13.01 -17.41
C VAL A 140 8.46 14.02 -16.34
N VAL A 141 7.87 13.53 -15.24
CA VAL A 141 7.43 14.38 -14.12
C VAL A 141 8.61 15.09 -13.48
N GLY A 142 9.68 14.37 -13.16
CA GLY A 142 10.89 14.96 -12.59
C GLY A 142 11.51 16.03 -13.49
N THR A 143 11.64 15.75 -14.78
CA THR A 143 12.17 16.71 -15.77
C THR A 143 11.26 17.92 -15.91
N PHE A 144 9.95 17.74 -15.91
CA PHE A 144 8.97 18.83 -15.96
C PHE A 144 9.07 19.74 -14.74
N ILE A 145 9.21 19.17 -13.55
CA ILE A 145 9.43 19.94 -12.31
C ILE A 145 10.70 20.79 -12.41
N ILE A 146 11.83 20.20 -12.87
CA ILE A 146 13.08 20.95 -13.06
C ILE A 146 12.90 22.10 -14.06
N ALA A 147 12.24 21.83 -15.20
CA ALA A 147 12.07 22.81 -16.25
C ALA A 147 11.18 24.01 -15.85
N ARG A 148 10.20 23.78 -14.97
CA ARG A 148 9.25 24.81 -14.53
C ARG A 148 9.69 25.56 -13.29
N GLY A 149 10.63 25.05 -12.51
CA GLY A 149 11.04 25.66 -11.24
C GLY A 149 9.89 25.65 -10.22
N PHE A 150 9.26 24.52 -10.00
CA PHE A 150 8.13 24.36 -9.08
C PHE A 150 8.49 24.81 -7.67
N GLN A 151 7.61 25.59 -7.06
CA GLN A 151 7.65 25.89 -5.63
C GLN A 151 7.00 24.76 -4.83
N THR A 152 7.25 24.73 -3.51
CA THR A 152 6.63 23.71 -2.62
C THR A 152 5.11 23.76 -2.70
N SER A 153 4.50 24.95 -2.80
CA SER A 153 3.06 25.15 -2.96
C SER A 153 2.49 24.48 -4.21
N ASP A 154 3.19 24.52 -5.34
CA ASP A 154 2.74 23.85 -6.57
C ASP A 154 2.76 22.32 -6.41
N LEU A 155 3.79 21.82 -5.72
CA LEU A 155 3.89 20.39 -5.37
C LEU A 155 2.78 19.94 -4.41
N LEU A 156 2.39 20.80 -3.46
CA LEU A 156 1.27 20.56 -2.56
C LEU A 156 -0.02 20.34 -3.34
N ILE A 157 -0.33 21.25 -4.28
CA ILE A 157 -1.53 21.15 -5.13
C ILE A 157 -1.47 19.85 -5.96
N PHE A 158 -0.32 19.56 -6.56
CA PHE A 158 -0.15 18.33 -7.36
C PHE A 158 -0.34 17.06 -6.53
N LEU A 159 0.25 17.01 -5.33
CA LEU A 159 0.09 15.88 -4.40
C LEU A 159 -1.34 15.75 -3.89
N ALA A 160 -2.03 16.88 -3.62
CA ALA A 160 -3.43 16.88 -3.25
C ALA A 160 -4.31 16.28 -4.36
N ILE A 161 -4.06 16.65 -5.63
CA ILE A 161 -4.77 16.08 -6.78
C ILE A 161 -4.53 14.55 -6.86
N ILE A 162 -3.28 14.11 -6.70
CA ILE A 162 -2.96 12.68 -6.68
C ILE A 162 -3.67 11.97 -5.53
N ALA A 163 -3.68 12.57 -4.33
CA ALA A 163 -4.36 12.01 -3.17
C ALA A 163 -5.87 11.85 -3.41
N PHE A 164 -6.52 12.84 -4.03
CA PHE A 164 -7.93 12.75 -4.40
C PHE A 164 -8.20 11.68 -5.47
N LEU A 165 -7.36 11.58 -6.50
CA LEU A 165 -7.50 10.55 -7.53
C LEU A 165 -7.31 9.15 -6.93
N ALA A 166 -6.28 8.97 -6.10
CA ALA A 166 -6.01 7.71 -5.42
C ALA A 166 -7.14 7.34 -4.44
N SER A 167 -7.69 8.33 -3.72
CA SER A 167 -8.84 8.15 -2.85
C SER A 167 -10.08 7.72 -3.64
N GLY A 168 -10.36 8.36 -4.78
CA GLY A 168 -11.46 7.99 -5.68
C GLY A 168 -11.33 6.54 -6.16
N TYR A 169 -10.13 6.13 -6.56
CA TYR A 169 -9.85 4.75 -6.95
C TYR A 169 -10.06 3.76 -5.80
N LEU A 170 -9.51 4.03 -4.62
CA LEU A 170 -9.70 3.18 -3.43
C LEU A 170 -11.16 3.13 -2.99
N GLY A 171 -11.87 4.25 -3.06
CA GLY A 171 -13.30 4.32 -2.77
C GLY A 171 -14.13 3.44 -3.72
N PHE A 172 -13.83 3.49 -5.02
CA PHE A 172 -14.47 2.65 -6.03
C PHE A 172 -14.18 1.15 -5.79
N GLU A 173 -12.92 0.80 -5.50
CA GLU A 173 -12.57 -0.59 -5.16
C GLU A 173 -13.23 -1.06 -3.86
N SER A 174 -13.33 -0.18 -2.86
CA SER A 174 -14.02 -0.46 -1.61
C SER A 174 -15.51 -0.72 -1.84
N TYR A 175 -16.18 0.11 -2.64
CA TYR A 175 -17.58 -0.07 -3.01
C TYR A 175 -17.82 -1.41 -3.71
N ASN A 176 -16.97 -1.77 -4.67
CA ASN A 176 -17.03 -3.07 -5.34
C ASN A 176 -16.81 -4.24 -4.38
N GLY A 177 -15.86 -4.08 -3.44
CA GLY A 177 -15.59 -5.05 -2.38
C GLY A 177 -16.79 -5.22 -1.44
N TYR A 178 -17.42 -4.13 -1.04
CA TYR A 178 -18.65 -4.15 -0.22
C TYR A 178 -19.81 -4.85 -0.91
N ASN A 179 -20.03 -4.58 -2.20
CA ASN A 179 -21.09 -5.23 -2.98
C ASN A 179 -20.87 -6.75 -3.09
N ARG A 180 -19.62 -7.20 -3.23
CA ARG A 180 -19.28 -8.63 -3.20
C ARG A 180 -19.56 -9.22 -1.82
N TYR A 181 -19.12 -8.56 -0.76
CA TYR A 181 -19.38 -8.97 0.63
C TYR A 181 -20.87 -9.13 0.91
N ARG A 182 -21.69 -8.15 0.51
CA ARG A 182 -23.14 -8.18 0.67
C ARG A 182 -23.80 -9.38 -0.05
N LYS A 183 -23.35 -9.68 -1.27
CA LYS A 183 -23.84 -10.85 -2.02
C LYS A 183 -23.46 -12.17 -1.33
N TYR A 184 -22.25 -12.29 -0.82
CA TYR A 184 -21.83 -13.49 -0.08
C TYR A 184 -22.68 -13.69 1.18
N LYS A 185 -22.92 -12.63 1.94
CA LYS A 185 -23.73 -12.68 3.14
C LYS A 185 -25.17 -13.12 2.86
N GLN A 186 -25.77 -12.61 1.81
CA GLN A 186 -27.13 -13.01 1.37
C GLN A 186 -27.21 -14.49 0.97
N LEU A 187 -26.16 -15.01 0.30
CA LEU A 187 -26.11 -16.42 -0.06
C LEU A 187 -25.93 -17.32 1.19
N GLU A 188 -25.16 -16.90 2.16
CA GLU A 188 -24.95 -17.63 3.41
C GLU A 188 -26.24 -17.68 4.25
N GLU A 189 -26.94 -16.57 4.41
CA GLU A 189 -28.23 -16.47 5.09
C GLU A 189 -29.31 -17.32 4.39
N GLY A 190 -29.43 -17.22 3.07
CA GLY A 190 -30.41 -18.01 2.30
C GLY A 190 -30.10 -19.51 2.24
N THR A 191 -28.86 -19.93 2.54
CA THR A 191 -28.49 -21.34 2.66
C THR A 191 -28.81 -21.87 4.06
N GLN A 192 -28.69 -21.04 5.10
CA GLN A 192 -29.06 -21.41 6.46
C GLN A 192 -30.56 -21.58 6.61
N ASP A 193 -31.38 -20.66 6.06
CA ASP A 193 -32.86 -20.78 6.07
C ASP A 193 -33.33 -22.06 5.40
N LYS A 194 -32.72 -22.45 4.26
CA LYS A 194 -33.03 -23.71 3.60
C LYS A 194 -32.63 -24.96 4.39
N ALA A 195 -31.50 -24.89 5.12
CA ALA A 195 -31.05 -26.00 5.94
C ALA A 195 -31.91 -26.19 7.21
N GLU A 196 -32.48 -25.11 7.76
CA GLU A 196 -33.43 -25.21 8.89
C GLU A 196 -34.81 -25.74 8.45
N ASP A 197 -35.26 -25.42 7.21
CA ASP A 197 -36.52 -25.95 6.66
C ASP A 197 -36.41 -27.42 6.26
N GLU A 198 -35.21 -27.95 5.94
CA GLU A 198 -34.98 -29.37 5.57
C GLU A 198 -34.74 -30.29 6.77
N VAL A 199 -34.70 -29.80 8.01
CA VAL A 199 -34.67 -30.69 9.18
C VAL A 199 -36.05 -31.31 9.35
N PRO A 200 -36.23 -32.62 9.12
CA PRO A 200 -37.55 -33.26 9.27
C PRO A 200 -37.97 -33.13 10.74
N LYS A 201 -39.06 -32.38 10.97
CA LYS A 201 -39.80 -32.34 12.25
C LYS A 201 -40.35 -33.74 12.50
N GLY A 202 -39.56 -34.66 13.00
CA GLY A 202 -40.06 -36.01 13.27
C GLY A 202 -39.01 -37.10 13.44
N ILE A 203 -37.85 -36.78 14.01
CA ILE A 203 -37.03 -37.84 14.62
C ILE A 203 -37.15 -37.62 16.13
N ASP A 204 -38.14 -38.30 16.69
CA ASP A 204 -38.23 -38.46 18.14
C ASP A 204 -36.91 -38.95 18.68
N ALA A 205 -36.38 -38.26 19.67
CA ALA A 205 -35.16 -38.63 20.33
C ALA A 205 -35.27 -40.09 20.82
N PRO A 206 -34.33 -40.97 20.56
CA PRO A 206 -34.39 -42.35 21.05
C PRO A 206 -34.48 -42.30 22.57
N SER A 207 -35.59 -42.85 23.05
CA SER A 207 -35.90 -43.09 24.48
C SER A 207 -34.73 -43.78 25.14
N LYS A 208 -34.14 -43.16 26.18
CA LYS A 208 -33.19 -43.76 27.10
C LYS A 208 -33.87 -44.88 27.93
N LYS A 209 -34.22 -45.96 27.32
CA LYS A 209 -34.61 -47.18 27.96
C LYS A 209 -34.15 -48.32 27.07
N ASP A 210 -33.00 -48.86 27.34
CA ASP A 210 -32.55 -50.22 27.04
C ASP A 210 -31.00 -50.34 27.11
N GLU A 211 -30.44 -49.94 28.25
CA GLU A 211 -29.11 -50.33 28.68
C GLU A 211 -29.15 -51.07 30.00
N GLU A 212 -29.88 -52.22 29.99
CA GLU A 212 -29.71 -53.28 30.98
C GLU A 212 -29.68 -54.58 30.21
N ARG A 213 -28.46 -55.03 29.78
CA ARG A 213 -28.20 -56.43 29.51
C ARG A 213 -26.97 -56.89 30.25
N PRO A 214 -27.15 -58.01 30.99
CA PRO A 214 -26.14 -58.52 31.92
C PRO A 214 -24.96 -59.14 31.19
N GLN A 215 -23.77 -58.91 31.77
CA GLN A 215 -22.54 -59.58 31.48
C GLN A 215 -22.74 -61.11 31.56
N LYS A 216 -22.52 -61.82 30.47
CA LYS A 216 -22.25 -63.27 30.50
C LYS A 216 -20.76 -63.50 30.65
N GLU A 217 -20.39 -63.97 31.85
CA GLU A 217 -19.19 -64.71 32.13
C GLU A 217 -18.95 -65.81 31.05
N ILE A 218 -17.77 -65.82 30.48
CA ILE A 218 -17.22 -66.98 29.80
C ILE A 218 -15.97 -67.37 30.53
N VAL A 219 -16.13 -68.44 31.36
CA VAL A 219 -15.08 -69.30 31.90
C VAL A 219 -14.72 -70.30 30.84
N SER A 220 -13.46 -70.41 30.48
CA SER A 220 -12.61 -71.56 30.16
C SER A 220 -11.37 -71.12 29.39
#